data_43c57305a5595c8e967f7e96bcf03c50
#
_entry.id   43c57305a5595c8e967f7e96bcf03c50
#
_cell.length_a   1.000
_cell.length_b   1.000
_cell.length_c   1.000
_cell.angle_alpha   90.00
_cell.angle_beta   90.00
_cell.angle_gamma   90.00
#
_symmetry.space_group_name_H-M   'P 1'
#
loop_
_entity.id
_entity.type
_entity.pdbx_description
1 polymer ?
#
loop_
_entity_poly.entity_id
_entity_poly.type
_entity_poly.pdbx_seq_one_letter_code
_entity_poly.pdbx_strand_id
1 'polypeptide(L)' 'MTIPYVQHFDANLPSVAAPVRITSIYDAQIFTRRWVIRDKDRNLKTLLRKLEKANSGALIDEAMVDFKEALSARALLSAK' A
#
# COMPACT_ATOMS: atom_id res chain seq x y z
N MET A 1 2.22 19.26 -5.84
CA MET A 1 1.52 18.48 -6.87
C MET A 1 1.74 17.01 -6.61
N THR A 2 0.67 16.24 -6.57
CA THR A 2 0.77 14.79 -6.33
C THR A 2 1.09 14.09 -7.65
N ILE A 3 2.13 13.24 -7.65
CA ILE A 3 2.45 12.44 -8.82
C ILE A 3 1.51 11.24 -8.84
N PRO A 4 0.70 11.07 -9.90
CA PRO A 4 -0.26 9.97 -9.94
C PRO A 4 0.45 8.62 -10.09
N TYR A 5 -0.05 7.62 -9.39
CA TYR A 5 0.39 6.26 -9.57
C TYR A 5 -0.32 5.68 -10.80
N VAL A 6 0.45 5.16 -11.74
CA VAL A 6 -0.07 4.75 -13.05
C VAL A 6 -0.84 3.42 -12.99
N GLN A 7 -0.42 2.51 -12.11
CA GLN A 7 -1.03 1.19 -12.00
C GLN A 7 -2.06 1.18 -10.88
N HIS A 8 -3.31 0.85 -11.22
CA HIS A 8 -4.39 0.75 -10.25
C HIS A 8 -4.64 -0.72 -9.91
N PHE A 9 -4.91 -1.00 -8.65
CA PHE A 9 -5.22 -2.35 -8.21
C PHE A 9 -6.08 -2.31 -6.95
N ASP A 10 -6.70 -3.43 -6.63
CA ASP A 10 -7.53 -3.57 -5.45
C ASP A 10 -6.78 -4.37 -4.38
N ALA A 11 -6.92 -3.96 -3.13
CA ALA A 11 -6.31 -4.64 -2.00
C ALA A 11 -7.36 -4.92 -0.93
N ASN A 12 -7.27 -6.08 -0.31
CA ASN A 12 -8.23 -6.52 0.70
C ASN A 12 -7.62 -6.35 2.10
N LEU A 13 -8.24 -5.50 2.92
CA LEU A 13 -7.88 -5.41 4.32
C LEU A 13 -8.78 -6.38 5.09
N PRO A 14 -8.22 -7.31 5.89
CA PRO A 14 -9.02 -8.38 6.51
C PRO A 14 -10.22 -7.91 7.34
N SER A 15 -10.17 -6.72 7.89
CA SER A 15 -11.27 -6.18 8.70
C SER A 15 -12.30 -5.39 7.89
N VAL A 16 -12.13 -5.31 6.57
CA VAL A 16 -13.01 -4.52 5.69
C VAL A 16 -13.68 -5.47 4.72
N ALA A 17 -15.01 -5.34 4.57
CA ALA A 17 -15.80 -6.24 3.76
C ALA A 17 -15.57 -6.09 2.25
N ALA A 18 -15.18 -4.89 1.80
CA ALA A 18 -14.98 -4.60 0.39
C ALA A 18 -13.51 -4.28 0.10
N PRO A 19 -13.00 -4.62 -1.08
CA PRO A 19 -11.63 -4.26 -1.44
C PRO A 19 -11.44 -2.75 -1.54
N VAL A 20 -10.24 -2.29 -1.23
CA VAL A 20 -9.86 -0.89 -1.33
C VAL A 20 -9.15 -0.67 -2.66
N ARG A 21 -9.62 0.28 -3.46
CA ARG A 21 -8.98 0.62 -4.72
C ARG A 21 -7.74 1.48 -4.45
N ILE A 22 -6.60 1.01 -4.89
CA ILE A 22 -5.34 1.75 -4.75
C ILE A 22 -5.04 2.45 -6.06
N THR A 23 -5.18 3.77 -6.08
CA THR A 23 -4.96 4.58 -7.28
C THR A 23 -3.84 5.59 -7.13
N SER A 24 -3.30 5.74 -5.92
CA SER A 24 -2.24 6.71 -5.65
C SER A 24 -1.42 6.28 -4.45
N ILE A 25 -0.28 6.95 -4.26
CA ILE A 25 0.55 6.74 -3.07
C ILE A 25 -0.25 7.05 -1.78
N TYR A 26 -1.18 7.99 -1.84
CA TYR A 26 -2.05 8.33 -0.72
C TYR A 26 -2.91 7.15 -0.28
N ASP A 27 -3.51 6.46 -1.25
CA ASP A 27 -4.34 5.30 -0.96
C ASP A 27 -3.51 4.22 -0.28
N ALA A 28 -2.30 3.99 -0.77
CA ALA A 28 -1.38 3.02 -0.17
C ALA A 28 -1.00 3.41 1.26
N GLN A 29 -0.76 4.69 1.52
CA GLN A 29 -0.44 5.18 2.86
C GLN A 29 -1.59 4.94 3.82
N ILE A 30 -2.81 5.29 3.41
CA ILE A 30 -4.00 5.12 4.26
C ILE A 30 -4.22 3.64 4.55
N PHE A 31 -4.14 2.79 3.54
CA PHE A 31 -4.30 1.35 3.69
C PHE A 31 -3.25 0.78 4.65
N THR A 32 -1.99 1.13 4.44
CA THR A 32 -0.89 0.60 5.26
C THR A 32 -1.00 1.09 6.70
N ARG A 33 -1.45 2.31 6.91
CA ARG A 33 -1.63 2.86 8.26
C ARG A 33 -2.66 2.04 9.03
N ARG A 34 -3.79 1.70 8.41
CA ARG A 34 -4.81 0.84 9.03
C ARG A 34 -4.27 -0.57 9.28
N TRP A 35 -3.50 -1.08 8.33
CA TRP A 35 -2.91 -2.40 8.42
C TRP A 35 -1.93 -2.50 9.59
N VAL A 36 -1.08 -1.48 9.77
CA VAL A 36 -0.14 -1.41 10.88
C VAL A 36 -0.88 -1.40 12.23
N ILE A 37 -1.94 -0.63 12.33
CA ILE A 37 -2.75 -0.55 13.57
C ILE A 37 -3.33 -1.91 13.90
N ARG A 38 -3.80 -2.64 12.90
CA ARG A 38 -4.40 -3.96 13.08
C ARG A 38 -3.37 -5.02 13.46
N ASP A 39 -2.29 -5.13 12.68
CA ASP A 39 -1.36 -6.25 12.80
C ASP A 39 -0.14 -5.93 13.65
N LYS A 40 0.16 -4.66 13.85
CA LYS A 40 1.31 -4.19 14.64
C LYS A 40 2.62 -4.79 14.19
N ASP A 41 2.77 -4.99 12.88
CA ASP A 41 3.92 -5.62 12.28
C ASP A 41 5.02 -4.59 12.03
N ARG A 42 6.23 -4.88 12.48
CA ARG A 42 7.38 -3.99 12.30
C ARG A 42 7.69 -3.75 10.81
N ASN A 43 7.56 -4.78 9.99
CA ASN A 43 7.81 -4.65 8.56
C ASN A 43 6.80 -3.73 7.89
N LEU A 44 5.56 -3.74 8.35
CA LEU A 44 4.54 -2.83 7.87
C LEU A 44 4.81 -1.39 8.28
N LYS A 45 5.38 -1.17 9.46
CA LYS A 45 5.79 0.18 9.89
C LYS A 45 6.89 0.71 8.99
N THR A 46 7.85 -0.13 8.64
CA THR A 46 8.93 0.24 7.71
C THR A 46 8.37 0.58 6.33
N LEU A 47 7.43 -0.23 5.85
CA LEU A 47 6.77 0.02 4.57
C LEU A 47 6.00 1.34 4.59
N LEU A 48 5.25 1.60 5.66
CA LEU A 48 4.51 2.85 5.79
C LEU A 48 5.45 4.06 5.75
N ARG A 49 6.57 3.98 6.45
CA ARG A 49 7.56 5.05 6.44
C ARG A 49 8.11 5.28 5.03
N LYS A 50 8.38 4.21 4.30
CA LYS A 50 8.85 4.30 2.93
C LYS A 50 7.82 4.97 2.02
N LEU A 51 6.55 4.61 2.17
CA LEU A 51 5.46 5.23 1.42
C LEU A 51 5.33 6.73 1.75
N GLU A 52 5.47 7.09 3.01
CA GLU A 52 5.36 8.49 3.44
C GLU A 52 6.52 9.36 2.93
N LYS A 53 7.69 8.78 2.75
CA LYS A 53 8.86 9.48 2.27
C LYS A 53 8.99 9.53 0.74
N ALA A 54 8.15 8.81 0.04
CA ALA A 54 8.20 8.74 -1.42
C ALA A 54 7.69 10.05 -2.01
N ASN A 55 8.60 10.87 -2.50
CA ASN A 55 8.29 12.20 -3.04
C ASN A 55 8.74 12.42 -4.48
N SER A 56 9.16 11.36 -5.17
CA SER A 56 9.52 11.42 -6.58
C SER A 56 8.97 10.17 -7.27
N GLY A 57 8.87 10.22 -8.61
CA GLY A 57 8.34 9.10 -9.38
C GLY A 57 9.06 7.79 -9.10
N ALA A 58 10.40 7.82 -9.08
CA ALA A 58 11.20 6.63 -8.81
C ALA A 58 10.96 6.06 -7.42
N LEU A 59 10.89 6.92 -6.41
CA LEU A 59 10.65 6.50 -5.03
C LEU A 59 9.22 5.97 -4.84
N ILE A 60 8.24 6.58 -5.52
CA ILE A 60 6.87 6.12 -5.49
C ILE A 60 6.77 4.72 -6.10
N ASP A 61 7.38 4.52 -7.28
CA ASP A 61 7.36 3.20 -7.92
C ASP A 61 8.00 2.13 -7.04
N GLU A 62 9.14 2.43 -6.44
CA GLU A 62 9.82 1.50 -5.55
C GLU A 62 8.97 1.16 -4.32
N ALA A 63 8.39 2.17 -3.69
CA ALA A 63 7.53 1.96 -2.53
C ALA A 63 6.28 1.16 -2.89
N MET A 64 5.69 1.41 -4.05
CA MET A 64 4.51 0.69 -4.49
C MET A 64 4.81 -0.77 -4.84
N VAL A 65 6.00 -1.05 -5.39
CA VAL A 65 6.43 -2.44 -5.61
C VAL A 65 6.52 -3.17 -4.28
N ASP A 66 7.15 -2.58 -3.28
CA ASP A 66 7.25 -3.16 -1.95
C ASP A 66 5.87 -3.38 -1.32
N PHE A 67 4.97 -2.42 -1.51
CA PHE A 67 3.59 -2.51 -1.02
C PHE A 67 2.86 -3.70 -1.65
N LYS A 68 2.95 -3.85 -2.97
CA LYS A 68 2.32 -4.97 -3.68
C LYS A 68 2.92 -6.31 -3.26
N GLU A 69 4.22 -6.37 -3.07
CA GLU A 69 4.87 -7.59 -2.60
C GLU A 69 4.39 -7.99 -1.21
N ALA A 70 4.24 -7.02 -0.32
CA ALA A 70 3.73 -7.28 1.03
C ALA A 70 2.29 -7.79 0.98
N LEU A 71 1.46 -7.21 0.12
CA LEU A 71 0.07 -7.67 -0.05
C LEU A 71 0.04 -9.09 -0.61
N SER A 72 0.86 -9.37 -1.61
CA SER A 72 0.91 -10.69 -2.24
C SER A 72 1.37 -11.75 -1.26
N ALA A 73 2.38 -11.44 -0.45
CA ALA A 73 2.91 -12.38 0.55
C ALA A 73 1.87 -12.76 1.60
N ARG A 74 0.87 -11.91 1.81
CA ARG A 74 -0.18 -12.15 2.80
C ARG A 74 -1.54 -12.46 2.16
N ALA A 75 -1.56 -12.67 0.85
CA ALA A 75 -2.77 -12.96 0.06
C ALA A 75 -3.84 -11.88 0.20
N LEU A 76 -3.43 -10.63 0.36
CA LEU A 76 -4.33 -9.48 0.45
C LEU A 76 -4.50 -8.74 -0.87
N LEU A 77 -3.69 -9.06 -1.87
CA LEU A 77 -3.83 -8.47 -3.19
C LEU A 77 -5.03 -9.12 -3.88
N SER A 78 -5.98 -8.28 -4.30
CA SER A 78 -7.16 -8.79 -4.99
C SER A 78 -6.77 -9.29 -6.38
N ALA A 79 -7.05 -10.55 -6.64
CA ALA A 79 -6.80 -11.16 -7.94
C ALA A 79 -7.96 -10.88 -8.88
N LYS A 80 -7.63 -10.58 -10.08
CA LYS A 80 -8.63 -10.39 -11.11
C LYS A 80 -8.32 -11.24 -12.29
#